data_88a9302c8d74e80d5523c37964d5a2b3
#
_entry.id   88a9302c8d74e80d5523c37964d5a2b3
#
_cell.length_a   1.000
_cell.length_b   1.000
_cell.length_c   1.000
_cell.angle_alpha   90.00
_cell.angle_beta   90.00
_cell.angle_gamma   90.00
#
_symmetry.space_group_name_H-M   'P 1'
#
loop_
_entity.id
_entity.type
_entity.pdbx_description
1 polymer ?
#
loop_
_entity_poly.entity_id
_entity_poly.type
_entity_poly.pdbx_seq_one_letter_code
_entity_poly.pdbx_strand_id
1 'polypeptide(L)'
;MSENDFIDRLAELRYLREVSSRRMSLSLGHEPDYIYSIEYGSYLPTMKEFFEICDYLDVTPMEFFDYHDIFAQEHNELMKEHTKIKLENTEIVNSLNELKNAINDIKKEINDYKSTELQEM
;
A
#
# COMPACT_ATOMS: atom_id res chain seq x y z
N MET A 1 -6.67 -17.48 -20.80
CA MET A 1 -5.75 -16.47 -20.24
C MET A 1 -5.43 -15.43 -21.31
N SER A 2 -5.50 -14.18 -20.95
CA SER A 2 -5.20 -13.05 -21.84
C SER A 2 -3.90 -12.37 -21.43
N GLU A 3 -3.41 -11.44 -22.28
CA GLU A 3 -2.25 -10.61 -21.95
C GLU A 3 -2.51 -9.79 -20.68
N ASN A 4 -3.74 -9.32 -20.49
CA ASN A 4 -4.13 -8.57 -19.30
C ASN A 4 -4.01 -9.40 -18.02
N ASP A 5 -4.34 -10.67 -18.08
CA ASP A 5 -4.18 -11.59 -16.95
C ASP A 5 -2.71 -11.71 -16.53
N PHE A 6 -1.82 -11.81 -17.51
CA PHE A 6 -0.38 -11.81 -17.28
C PHE A 6 0.10 -10.52 -16.63
N ILE A 7 -0.32 -9.37 -17.17
CA ILE A 7 0.06 -8.04 -16.70
C ILE A 7 -0.42 -7.83 -15.24
N ASP A 8 -1.65 -8.18 -14.96
CA ASP A 8 -2.24 -8.05 -13.62
C ASP A 8 -1.51 -8.95 -12.62
N ARG A 9 -1.17 -10.16 -13.03
CA ARG A 9 -0.43 -11.09 -12.16
C ARG A 9 0.99 -10.61 -11.88
N LEU A 10 1.67 -10.06 -12.87
CA LEU A 10 3.00 -9.49 -12.69
C LEU A 10 2.97 -8.33 -11.68
N ALA A 11 2.02 -7.42 -11.85
CA ALA A 11 1.86 -6.29 -10.94
C ALA A 11 1.54 -6.75 -9.51
N GLU A 12 0.67 -7.74 -9.36
CA GLU A 12 0.33 -8.34 -8.07
C GLU A 12 1.54 -8.94 -7.37
N LEU A 13 2.31 -9.77 -8.07
CA LEU A 13 3.50 -10.40 -7.52
C LEU A 13 4.58 -9.37 -7.15
N ARG A 14 4.76 -8.35 -7.99
CA ARG A 14 5.68 -7.25 -7.70
C ARG A 14 5.24 -6.50 -6.44
N TYR A 15 3.96 -6.21 -6.32
CA TYR A 15 3.39 -5.54 -5.16
C TYR A 15 3.59 -6.35 -3.89
N LEU A 16 3.40 -7.67 -3.95
CA LEU A 16 3.64 -8.57 -2.82
C LEU A 16 5.09 -8.55 -2.35
N ARG A 17 6.02 -8.32 -3.26
CA ARG A 17 7.46 -8.20 -2.93
C ARG A 17 7.85 -6.79 -2.49
N GLU A 18 6.90 -5.86 -2.45
CA GLU A 18 7.12 -4.47 -2.03
C GLU A 18 8.25 -3.79 -2.82
N VAL A 19 8.34 -4.06 -4.12
CA VAL A 19 9.36 -3.51 -4.99
C VAL A 19 8.72 -2.64 -6.06
N SER A 20 9.34 -1.47 -6.34
CA SER A 20 8.87 -0.59 -7.40
C SER A 20 9.19 -1.17 -8.78
N SER A 21 8.41 -0.78 -9.79
CA SER A 21 8.67 -1.20 -11.17
C SER A 21 10.07 -0.76 -11.64
N ARG A 22 10.48 0.43 -11.26
CA ARG A 22 11.82 0.95 -11.57
C ARG A 22 12.93 0.10 -10.97
N ARG A 23 12.83 -0.20 -9.67
CA ARG A 23 13.82 -1.00 -8.96
C ARG A 23 13.94 -2.41 -9.54
N MET A 24 12.81 -3.03 -9.82
CA MET A 24 12.77 -4.35 -10.45
C MET A 24 13.42 -4.32 -11.82
N SER A 25 13.11 -3.32 -12.65
CA SER A 25 13.70 -3.14 -13.98
C SER A 25 15.22 -3.06 -13.90
N LEU A 26 15.75 -2.22 -13.02
CA LEU A 26 17.19 -2.05 -12.85
C LEU A 26 17.85 -3.31 -12.30
N SER A 27 17.22 -4.00 -11.37
CA SER A 27 17.72 -5.26 -10.81
C SER A 27 17.83 -6.35 -11.85
N LEU A 28 16.93 -6.34 -12.84
CA LEU A 28 16.95 -7.29 -13.96
C LEU A 28 17.96 -6.90 -15.06
N GLY A 29 18.62 -5.76 -14.93
CA GLY A 29 19.57 -5.27 -15.91
C GLY A 29 18.94 -4.60 -17.12
N HIS A 30 17.70 -4.15 -17.00
CA HIS A 30 16.95 -3.45 -18.05
C HIS A 30 16.87 -1.96 -17.80
N GLU A 31 16.27 -1.23 -18.76
CA GLU A 31 15.99 0.19 -18.61
C GLU A 31 14.99 0.44 -17.46
N PRO A 32 15.02 1.62 -16.82
CA PRO A 32 14.17 1.90 -15.65
C PRO A 32 12.67 1.76 -15.89
N ASP A 33 12.22 1.91 -17.12
CA ASP A 33 10.81 1.82 -17.51
C ASP A 33 10.39 0.44 -18.04
N TYR A 34 11.27 -0.54 -18.01
CA TYR A 34 11.04 -1.88 -18.59
C TYR A 34 9.80 -2.55 -18.01
N ILE A 35 9.72 -2.69 -16.68
CA ILE A 35 8.59 -3.34 -16.02
C ILE A 35 7.32 -2.49 -16.17
N TYR A 36 7.43 -1.19 -16.06
CA TYR A 36 6.30 -0.28 -16.27
C TYR A 36 5.72 -0.45 -17.68
N SER A 37 6.56 -0.56 -18.70
CA SER A 37 6.12 -0.78 -20.09
C SER A 37 5.35 -2.08 -20.24
N ILE A 38 5.77 -3.15 -19.55
CA ILE A 38 5.05 -4.42 -19.54
C ILE A 38 3.70 -4.27 -18.87
N GLU A 39 3.66 -3.69 -17.69
CA GLU A 39 2.44 -3.49 -16.90
C GLU A 39 1.45 -2.54 -17.59
N TYR A 40 1.95 -1.58 -18.33
CA TYR A 40 1.12 -0.66 -19.11
C TYR A 40 0.57 -1.30 -20.40
N GLY A 41 1.11 -2.45 -20.81
CA GLY A 41 0.65 -3.18 -21.99
C GLY A 41 1.37 -2.81 -23.29
N SER A 42 2.48 -2.05 -23.20
CA SER A 42 3.24 -1.64 -24.38
C SER A 42 4.24 -2.69 -24.88
N TYR A 43 4.58 -3.66 -24.01
CA TYR A 43 5.61 -4.64 -24.30
C TYR A 43 5.32 -5.94 -23.55
N LEU A 44 5.52 -7.08 -24.21
CA LEU A 44 5.47 -8.40 -23.56
C LEU A 44 6.88 -8.99 -23.50
N PRO A 45 7.27 -9.58 -22.37
CA PRO A 45 8.60 -10.18 -22.26
C PRO A 45 8.73 -11.41 -23.15
N THR A 46 9.98 -11.69 -23.58
CA THR A 46 10.31 -12.98 -24.19
C THR A 46 10.24 -14.08 -23.13
N MET A 47 10.25 -15.35 -23.57
CA MET A 47 10.27 -16.46 -22.62
C MET A 47 11.51 -16.42 -21.72
N LYS A 48 12.65 -16.03 -22.26
CA LYS A 48 13.87 -15.86 -21.47
C LYS A 48 13.70 -14.80 -20.40
N GLU A 49 13.17 -13.64 -20.78
CA GLU A 49 12.88 -12.54 -19.85
C GLU A 49 11.85 -12.94 -18.80
N PHE A 50 10.84 -13.70 -19.20
CA PHE A 50 9.82 -14.24 -18.29
C PHE A 50 10.44 -15.14 -17.22
N PHE A 51 11.35 -16.02 -17.59
CA PHE A 51 12.04 -16.86 -16.61
C PHE A 51 12.89 -16.02 -15.64
N GLU A 52 13.55 -14.98 -16.13
CA GLU A 52 14.30 -14.04 -15.31
C GLU A 52 13.38 -13.29 -14.32
N ILE A 53 12.21 -12.91 -14.77
CA ILE A 53 11.18 -12.27 -13.93
C ILE A 53 10.72 -13.23 -12.83
N CYS A 54 10.45 -14.49 -13.18
CA CYS A 54 10.06 -15.51 -12.20
C CYS A 54 11.15 -15.74 -11.15
N ASP A 55 12.40 -15.82 -11.58
CA ASP A 55 13.53 -15.98 -10.66
C ASP A 55 13.66 -14.80 -9.71
N TYR A 56 13.50 -13.59 -10.21
CA TYR A 56 13.53 -12.38 -9.40
C TYR A 56 12.40 -12.37 -8.35
N LEU A 57 11.20 -12.77 -8.75
CA LEU A 57 10.03 -12.81 -7.88
C LEU A 57 10.00 -14.06 -6.97
N ASP A 58 10.97 -14.96 -7.13
CA ASP A 58 11.06 -16.21 -6.39
C ASP A 58 9.81 -17.07 -6.54
N VAL A 59 9.33 -17.20 -7.75
CA VAL A 59 8.20 -18.06 -8.12
C VAL A 59 8.58 -18.91 -9.31
N THR A 60 7.98 -20.11 -9.41
CA THR A 60 8.08 -20.91 -10.63
C THR A 60 7.11 -20.37 -11.67
N PRO A 61 7.30 -20.67 -12.97
CA PRO A 61 6.32 -20.30 -13.99
C PRO A 61 4.90 -20.82 -13.69
N MET A 62 4.80 -22.01 -13.10
CA MET A 62 3.51 -22.56 -12.70
C MET A 62 2.86 -21.74 -11.59
N GLU A 63 3.62 -21.38 -10.56
CA GLU A 63 3.15 -20.54 -9.46
C GLU A 63 2.75 -19.14 -9.96
N PHE A 64 3.47 -18.61 -10.93
CA PHE A 64 3.15 -17.32 -11.52
C PHE A 64 1.72 -17.30 -12.06
N PHE A 65 1.28 -18.37 -12.74
CA PHE A 65 -0.04 -18.45 -13.36
C PHE A 65 -1.12 -19.06 -12.46
N ASP A 66 -0.81 -19.41 -11.23
CA ASP A 66 -1.77 -20.03 -10.32
C ASP A 66 -2.46 -18.97 -9.45
N TYR A 67 -3.65 -18.54 -9.90
CA TYR A 67 -4.45 -17.55 -9.19
C TYR A 67 -5.12 -18.07 -7.92
N HIS A 68 -5.16 -19.39 -7.73
CA HIS A 68 -5.75 -20.03 -6.55
C HIS A 68 -4.68 -20.43 -5.53
N ASP A 69 -3.50 -19.95 -5.75
CA ASP A 69 -2.32 -20.15 -4.96
C ASP A 69 -2.39 -19.41 -3.61
N ILE A 70 -1.53 -19.83 -2.71
CA ILE A 70 -1.30 -19.24 -1.40
C ILE A 70 -1.02 -17.72 -1.49
N PHE A 71 -0.34 -17.27 -2.54
CA PHE A 71 -0.04 -15.84 -2.76
C PHE A 71 -1.31 -14.99 -2.88
N ALA A 72 -2.31 -15.45 -3.61
CA ALA A 72 -3.58 -14.72 -3.74
C ALA A 72 -4.30 -14.65 -2.38
N GLN A 73 -4.27 -15.72 -1.60
CA GLN A 73 -4.86 -15.76 -0.27
C GLN A 73 -4.14 -14.84 0.70
N GLU A 74 -2.82 -14.89 0.74
CA GLU A 74 -1.98 -14.02 1.55
C GLU A 74 -2.20 -12.55 1.22
N HIS A 75 -2.26 -12.23 -0.07
CA HIS A 75 -2.52 -10.86 -0.52
C HIS A 75 -3.89 -10.37 -0.02
N ASN A 76 -4.92 -11.19 -0.12
CA ASN A 76 -6.27 -10.85 0.35
C ASN A 76 -6.28 -10.63 1.87
N GLU A 77 -5.59 -11.47 2.62
CA GLU A 77 -5.47 -11.34 4.08
C GLU A 77 -4.72 -10.07 4.47
N LEU A 78 -3.60 -9.77 3.79
CA LEU A 78 -2.83 -8.55 4.02
C LEU A 78 -3.65 -7.30 3.72
N MET A 79 -4.44 -7.30 2.66
CA MET A 79 -5.32 -6.17 2.33
C MET A 79 -6.42 -6.00 3.37
N LYS A 80 -6.96 -7.08 3.92
CA LYS A 80 -7.96 -7.02 5.01
C LYS A 80 -7.35 -6.42 6.27
N GLU A 81 -6.15 -6.87 6.66
CA GLU A 81 -5.43 -6.33 7.81
C GLU A 81 -5.07 -4.85 7.61
N HIS A 82 -4.60 -4.48 6.44
CA HIS A 82 -4.28 -3.09 6.12
C HIS A 82 -5.52 -2.19 6.25
N THR A 83 -6.65 -2.63 5.73
CA THR A 83 -7.91 -1.91 5.85
C THR A 83 -8.33 -1.76 7.30
N LYS A 84 -8.19 -2.83 8.09
CA LYS A 84 -8.51 -2.83 9.52
C LYS A 84 -7.65 -1.83 10.29
N ILE A 85 -6.34 -1.84 10.08
CA ILE A 85 -5.40 -0.91 10.70
C ILE A 85 -5.75 0.54 10.33
N LYS A 86 -6.08 0.79 9.07
CA LYS A 86 -6.46 2.11 8.60
C LYS A 86 -7.72 2.62 9.29
N LEU A 87 -8.73 1.76 9.49
CA LEU A 87 -9.96 2.11 10.22
C LEU A 87 -9.67 2.39 11.70
N GLU A 88 -8.87 1.56 12.35
CA GLU A 88 -8.45 1.75 13.75
C GLU A 88 -7.71 3.07 13.91
N ASN A 89 -6.79 3.40 13.02
CA ASN A 89 -6.07 4.66 13.02
C ASN A 89 -7.01 5.87 12.87
N THR A 90 -8.03 5.76 12.01
CA THR A 90 -9.04 6.80 11.84
C THR A 90 -9.82 7.05 13.14
N GLU A 91 -10.22 5.98 13.82
CA GLU A 91 -10.91 6.07 15.12
C GLU A 91 -10.04 6.74 16.19
N ILE A 92 -8.75 6.38 16.25
CA ILE A 92 -7.79 6.99 17.19
C ILE A 92 -7.64 8.49 16.91
N VAL A 93 -7.50 8.89 15.65
CA VAL A 93 -7.39 10.30 15.26
C VAL A 93 -8.65 11.08 15.64
N ASN A 94 -9.82 10.51 15.41
CA ASN A 94 -11.11 11.12 15.79
C ASN A 94 -11.22 11.31 17.31
N SER A 95 -10.83 10.30 18.08
CA SER A 95 -10.82 10.39 19.56
C SER A 95 -9.86 11.45 20.06
N LEU A 96 -8.67 11.56 19.47
CA LEU A 96 -7.69 12.60 19.79
C LEU A 96 -8.23 14.00 19.49
N ASN A 97 -8.93 14.18 18.37
CA ASN A 97 -9.54 15.45 18.00
C ASN A 97 -10.65 15.85 18.99
N GLU A 98 -11.47 14.90 19.43
CA GLU A 98 -12.50 15.13 20.44
C GLU A 98 -11.89 15.58 21.78
N LEU A 99 -10.82 14.90 22.22
CA LEU A 99 -10.09 15.28 23.43
C LEU A 99 -9.48 16.67 23.33
N LYS A 100 -8.90 16.98 22.18
CA LYS A 100 -8.31 18.30 21.92
C LYS A 100 -9.36 19.40 21.99
N ASN A 101 -10.54 19.17 21.43
CA ASN A 101 -11.64 20.11 21.47
C ASN A 101 -12.14 20.31 22.92
N ALA A 102 -12.27 19.23 23.69
CA ALA A 102 -12.66 19.29 25.10
C ALA A 102 -11.64 20.09 25.93
N ILE A 103 -10.35 19.88 25.69
CA ILE A 103 -9.29 20.64 26.37
C ILE A 103 -9.36 22.13 26.02
N ASN A 104 -9.62 22.47 24.75
CA ASN A 104 -9.76 23.84 24.31
C ASN A 104 -10.97 24.53 24.99
N ASP A 105 -12.09 23.84 25.14
CA ASP A 105 -13.28 24.34 25.83
C ASP A 105 -13.00 24.61 27.32
N ILE A 106 -12.30 23.70 27.99
CA ILE A 106 -11.87 23.85 29.37
C ILE A 106 -10.96 25.07 29.54
N LYS A 107 -9.99 25.24 28.64
CA LYS A 107 -9.09 26.40 28.66
C LYS A 107 -9.85 27.71 28.50
N LYS A 108 -10.86 27.73 27.68
CA LYS A 108 -11.71 28.90 27.48
C LYS A 108 -12.47 29.24 28.75
N GLU A 109 -13.08 28.27 29.42
CA GLU A 109 -13.78 28.44 30.66
C GLU A 109 -12.86 28.96 31.78
N ILE A 110 -11.64 28.44 31.88
CA ILE A 110 -10.65 28.90 32.85
C ILE A 110 -10.27 30.37 32.58
N ASN A 111 -10.07 30.76 31.34
CA ASN A 111 -9.75 32.13 30.95
C ASN A 111 -10.91 33.08 31.27
N ASP A 112 -12.13 32.68 31.00
CA ASP A 112 -13.33 33.46 31.32
C ASP A 112 -13.48 33.65 32.85
N TYR A 113 -13.24 32.60 33.61
CA TYR A 113 -13.26 32.64 35.09
C TYR A 113 -12.19 33.59 35.62
N LYS A 114 -10.96 33.54 35.13
CA LYS A 114 -9.86 34.43 35.52
C LYS A 114 -10.18 35.90 35.20
N SER A 115 -10.78 36.15 34.04
CA SER A 115 -11.18 37.50 33.64
C SER A 115 -12.26 38.06 34.58
N THR A 116 -13.23 37.25 34.97
CA THR A 116 -14.28 37.63 35.92
C THR A 116 -13.70 37.95 37.31
N GLU A 117 -12.79 37.10 37.79
CA GLU A 117 -12.09 37.27 39.06
C GLU A 117 -11.26 38.55 39.08
N LEU A 118 -10.57 38.89 38.02
CA LEU A 118 -9.81 40.13 37.86
C LEU A 118 -10.71 41.38 37.83
N GLN A 119 -11.93 41.26 37.30
CA GLN A 119 -12.90 42.36 37.27
C GLN A 119 -13.53 42.65 38.63
N GLU A 120 -13.63 41.66 39.51
CA GLU A 120 -14.16 41.82 40.84
C GLU A 120 -13.19 42.49 41.82
N MET A 121 -11.92 42.53 41.47
CA MET A 121 -10.90 43.24 42.22
C MET A 121 -10.81 44.70 41.80
#